data_57166d0d260515316e97e5c6bddf4bb9
#
_entry.id   57166d0d260515316e97e5c6bddf4bb9
#
_cell.length_a   1.000
_cell.length_b   1.000
_cell.length_c   1.000
_cell.angle_alpha   90.00
_cell.angle_beta   90.00
_cell.angle_gamma   90.00
#
_symmetry.space_group_name_H-M   'P 1'
#
loop_
_entity.id
_entity.type
_entity.pdbx_description
1 polymer ?
#
loop_
_entity_poly.entity_id
_entity_poly.type
_entity_poly.pdbx_seq_one_letter_code
_entity_poly.pdbx_strand_id
1 'polypeptide(L)'
;MIYKIFVRLKQSKFVFFSFQVLFGLVSLLPKKKDLIIFESFLGKQYSDNPRAIYEYLMAHNKDFDMIWSVNKHSVKKFEQYGIPHLRRLSFRWFLTVPRASYWVSNSRFPSWMRKGKGTTYLQTWHGTPLKKLGIDINEVKMYKINTKQYRQSFIQEAEKWDYLISPNSYSTEIFKRAFGFNGEMIESGYPRNDQLFIRNKPEVIRELKQKMGIPSDKKVILYAPTWRDNQHLPTGGYRLELELDLERMQQNLQDCFTKEH
;
A
#
# COMPACT_ATOMS: atom_id res chain seq x y z
N MET A 1 22.27 21.86 12.52
CA MET A 1 23.17 20.78 13.01
C MET A 1 22.39 19.65 13.66
N ILE A 2 21.51 19.91 14.61
CA ILE A 2 20.69 18.93 15.36
C ILE A 2 19.81 18.05 14.42
N TYR A 3 19.17 18.62 13.41
CA TYR A 3 18.34 17.87 12.45
C TYR A 3 19.12 16.82 11.63
N LYS A 4 20.34 17.16 11.20
CA LYS A 4 21.24 16.20 10.49
C LYS A 4 21.69 15.05 11.39
N ILE A 5 21.91 15.31 12.69
CA ILE A 5 22.24 14.31 13.69
C ILE A 5 21.04 13.39 13.92
N PHE A 6 19.82 13.93 14.00
CA PHE A 6 18.57 13.18 14.19
C PHE A 6 18.27 12.27 12.98
N VAL A 7 18.55 12.73 11.77
CA VAL A 7 18.39 11.94 10.54
C VAL A 7 19.44 10.83 10.47
N ARG A 8 20.70 11.09 10.86
CA ARG A 8 21.76 10.07 10.94
C ARG A 8 21.47 9.02 12.03
N LEU A 9 20.97 9.43 13.19
CA LEU A 9 20.56 8.50 14.25
C LEU A 9 19.43 7.57 13.79
N LYS A 10 18.45 8.08 13.03
CA LYS A 10 17.38 7.25 12.45
C LYS A 10 17.84 6.24 11.41
N GLN A 11 19.00 6.44 10.80
CA GLN A 11 19.63 5.51 9.84
C GLN A 11 20.73 4.64 10.49
N SER A 12 20.95 4.79 11.79
CA SER A 12 21.93 4.01 12.53
C SER A 12 21.50 2.54 12.63
N LYS A 13 22.41 1.63 12.29
CA LYS A 13 22.23 0.19 12.50
C LYS A 13 21.88 -0.15 13.95
N PHE A 14 22.37 0.64 14.90
CA PHE A 14 22.09 0.48 16.32
C PHE A 14 20.61 0.75 16.65
N VAL A 15 20.01 1.82 16.09
CA VAL A 15 18.59 2.14 16.28
C VAL A 15 17.69 1.05 15.66
N PHE A 16 18.04 0.55 14.48
CA PHE A 16 17.32 -0.58 13.88
C PHE A 16 17.43 -1.85 14.70
N PHE A 17 18.62 -2.14 15.23
CA PHE A 17 18.82 -3.27 16.13
C PHE A 17 18.00 -3.13 17.41
N SER A 18 17.99 -1.96 18.04
CA SER A 18 17.19 -1.70 19.24
C SER A 18 15.69 -1.89 18.97
N PHE A 19 15.18 -1.41 17.83
CA PHE A 19 13.80 -1.63 17.42
C PHE A 19 13.50 -3.11 17.18
N GLN A 20 14.42 -3.83 16.55
CA GLN A 20 14.29 -5.26 16.31
C GLN A 20 14.23 -6.06 17.62
N VAL A 21 15.12 -5.74 18.57
CA VAL A 21 15.15 -6.38 19.88
C VAL A 21 13.87 -6.09 20.66
N LEU A 22 13.47 -4.82 20.77
CA LEU A 22 12.25 -4.43 21.47
C LEU A 22 11.01 -5.09 20.85
N PHE A 23 10.88 -5.05 19.53
CA PHE A 23 9.78 -5.67 18.82
C PHE A 23 9.76 -7.19 19.03
N GLY A 24 10.93 -7.82 18.99
CA GLY A 24 11.11 -9.25 19.25
C GLY A 24 10.69 -9.63 20.67
N LEU A 25 11.15 -8.91 21.69
CA LEU A 25 10.77 -9.15 23.08
C LEU A 25 9.26 -9.04 23.31
N VAL A 26 8.63 -7.98 22.75
CA VAL A 26 7.17 -7.81 22.87
C VAL A 26 6.42 -8.89 22.09
N SER A 27 6.97 -9.42 21.01
CA SER A 27 6.36 -10.52 20.25
C SER A 27 6.29 -11.85 21.00
N LEU A 28 7.05 -12.00 22.08
CA LEU A 28 7.00 -13.16 22.98
C LEU A 28 5.81 -13.11 23.96
N LEU A 29 5.23 -11.92 24.16
CA LEU A 29 4.04 -11.78 25.00
C LEU A 29 2.83 -12.48 24.36
N PRO A 30 1.82 -12.87 25.15
CA PRO A 30 0.59 -13.48 24.64
C PRO A 30 -0.04 -12.65 23.52
N LYS A 31 -0.43 -13.34 22.45
CA LYS A 31 -1.12 -12.72 21.31
C LYS A 31 -2.52 -12.27 21.73
N LYS A 32 -2.95 -11.15 21.16
CA LYS A 32 -4.33 -10.71 21.16
C LYS A 32 -5.04 -11.38 19.98
N LYS A 33 -5.84 -12.43 20.28
CA LYS A 33 -6.39 -13.35 19.27
C LYS A 33 -7.21 -12.63 18.20
N ASP A 34 -7.97 -11.61 18.60
CA ASP A 34 -8.92 -10.93 17.74
C ASP A 34 -8.37 -9.61 17.16
N LEU A 35 -7.08 -9.30 17.46
CA LEU A 35 -6.48 -8.05 16.99
C LEU A 35 -5.94 -8.17 15.56
N ILE A 36 -6.45 -7.29 14.69
CA ILE A 36 -5.99 -7.10 13.32
C ILE A 36 -5.31 -5.73 13.19
N ILE A 37 -4.09 -5.73 12.68
CA ILE A 37 -3.40 -4.48 12.30
C ILE A 37 -3.50 -4.28 10.79
N PHE A 38 -4.08 -3.16 10.40
CA PHE A 38 -4.16 -2.71 9.01
C PHE A 38 -3.10 -1.65 8.72
N GLU A 39 -2.47 -1.73 7.55
CA GLU A 39 -1.57 -0.67 7.05
C GLU A 39 -1.71 -0.54 5.54
N SER A 40 -1.87 0.68 5.03
CA SER A 40 -1.87 0.98 3.59
C SER A 40 -0.83 2.04 3.26
N PHE A 41 -0.02 1.76 2.22
CA PHE A 41 1.06 2.64 1.74
C PHE A 41 1.94 3.21 2.85
N LEU A 42 2.49 2.32 3.70
CA LEU A 42 3.34 2.67 4.84
C LEU A 42 2.62 3.54 5.89
N GLY A 43 1.32 3.33 6.06
CA GLY A 43 0.46 4.08 6.98
C GLY A 43 0.10 5.49 6.52
N LYS A 44 0.29 5.81 5.24
CA LYS A 44 0.02 7.16 4.70
C LYS A 44 -1.44 7.36 4.30
N GLN A 45 -2.17 6.29 4.01
CA GLN A 45 -3.50 6.38 3.42
C GLN A 45 -4.47 5.41 4.08
N TYR A 46 -5.74 5.83 4.16
CA TYR A 46 -6.88 4.95 4.39
C TYR A 46 -7.46 4.59 3.03
N SER A 47 -6.94 3.53 2.42
CA SER A 47 -7.24 3.22 1.01
C SER A 47 -6.91 1.78 0.63
N ASP A 48 -7.20 1.44 -0.62
CA ASP A 48 -6.79 0.22 -1.28
C ASP A 48 -7.40 -1.06 -0.67
N ASN A 49 -6.81 -2.23 -0.95
CA ASN A 49 -7.29 -3.53 -0.49
C ASN A 49 -7.42 -3.63 1.04
N PRO A 50 -6.45 -3.12 1.85
CA PRO A 50 -6.61 -3.12 3.30
C PRO A 50 -7.88 -2.38 3.78
N ARG A 51 -8.24 -1.26 3.11
CA ARG A 51 -9.48 -0.54 3.41
C ARG A 51 -10.71 -1.36 3.06
N ALA A 52 -10.75 -1.97 1.89
CA ALA A 52 -11.88 -2.77 1.46
C ALA A 52 -12.14 -3.95 2.41
N ILE A 53 -11.07 -4.64 2.85
CA ILE A 53 -11.16 -5.72 3.84
C ILE A 53 -11.63 -5.18 5.20
N TYR A 54 -11.08 -4.06 5.66
CA TYR A 54 -11.48 -3.42 6.91
C TYR A 54 -12.97 -3.06 6.92
N GLU A 55 -13.45 -2.39 5.87
CA GLU A 55 -14.85 -1.97 5.74
C GLU A 55 -15.80 -3.18 5.64
N TYR A 56 -15.39 -4.24 4.94
CA TYR A 56 -16.13 -5.48 4.88
C TYR A 56 -16.28 -6.12 6.27
N LEU A 57 -15.19 -6.25 7.03
CA LEU A 57 -15.20 -6.81 8.37
C LEU A 57 -16.03 -5.96 9.34
N MET A 58 -15.93 -4.63 9.25
CA MET A 58 -16.76 -3.71 10.04
C MET A 58 -18.25 -3.93 9.82
N ALA A 59 -18.66 -4.25 8.61
CA ALA A 59 -20.05 -4.46 8.24
C ALA A 59 -20.58 -5.85 8.65
N HIS A 60 -19.72 -6.88 8.62
CA HIS A 60 -20.14 -8.28 8.71
C HIS A 60 -19.64 -9.02 9.95
N ASN A 61 -18.59 -8.55 10.59
CA ASN A 61 -18.01 -9.20 11.77
C ASN A 61 -17.48 -8.17 12.77
N LYS A 62 -18.12 -8.08 13.90
CA LYS A 62 -17.80 -7.12 14.98
C LYS A 62 -16.87 -7.67 16.05
N ASP A 63 -16.44 -8.92 15.95
CA ASP A 63 -15.68 -9.60 17.00
C ASP A 63 -14.19 -9.28 16.95
N PHE A 64 -13.74 -8.59 15.90
CA PHE A 64 -12.33 -8.20 15.73
C PHE A 64 -12.05 -6.79 16.29
N ASP A 65 -10.94 -6.70 17.02
CA ASP A 65 -10.30 -5.42 17.38
C ASP A 65 -9.43 -4.96 16.21
N MET A 66 -9.90 -3.98 15.44
CA MET A 66 -9.30 -3.56 14.19
C MET A 66 -8.62 -2.19 14.32
N ILE A 67 -7.30 -2.13 14.18
CA ILE A 67 -6.51 -0.93 14.40
C ILE A 67 -5.61 -0.65 13.18
N TRP A 68 -5.55 0.61 12.77
CA TRP A 68 -4.67 1.06 11.70
C TRP A 68 -3.31 1.53 12.22
N SER A 69 -2.23 1.07 11.56
CA SER A 69 -0.87 1.57 11.75
C SER A 69 -0.66 2.79 10.84
N VAL A 70 -0.53 4.00 11.42
CA VAL A 70 -0.63 5.26 10.70
C VAL A 70 0.63 6.10 10.80
N ASN A 71 1.11 6.61 9.67
CA ASN A 71 2.23 7.53 9.61
C ASN A 71 1.90 8.84 10.35
N LYS A 72 2.90 9.42 11.04
CA LYS A 72 2.73 10.65 11.84
C LYS A 72 2.04 11.82 11.10
N HIS A 73 2.26 11.93 9.79
CA HIS A 73 1.69 13.01 8.96
C HIS A 73 0.24 12.75 8.55
N SER A 74 -0.24 11.54 8.73
CA SER A 74 -1.60 11.12 8.34
C SER A 74 -2.55 10.96 9.54
N VAL A 75 -2.04 11.10 10.78
CA VAL A 75 -2.83 10.90 12.02
C VAL A 75 -4.10 11.76 12.01
N LYS A 76 -3.98 13.07 11.77
CA LYS A 76 -5.14 13.98 11.73
C LYS A 76 -6.24 13.52 10.76
N LYS A 77 -5.87 12.95 9.61
CA LYS A 77 -6.83 12.45 8.63
C LYS A 77 -7.59 11.23 9.15
N PHE A 78 -6.91 10.34 9.87
CA PHE A 78 -7.57 9.17 10.49
C PHE A 78 -8.46 9.58 11.67
N GLU A 79 -8.06 10.60 12.44
CA GLU A 79 -8.90 11.21 13.49
C GLU A 79 -10.19 11.79 12.90
N GLN A 80 -10.08 12.54 11.80
CA GLN A 80 -11.25 13.10 11.10
C GLN A 80 -12.22 12.04 10.58
N TYR A 81 -11.71 10.86 10.21
CA TYR A 81 -12.53 9.74 9.77
C TYR A 81 -13.08 8.90 10.93
N GLY A 82 -12.69 9.19 12.17
CA GLY A 82 -13.06 8.36 13.32
C GLY A 82 -12.49 6.94 13.29
N ILE A 83 -11.40 6.71 12.56
CA ILE A 83 -10.82 5.38 12.36
C ILE A 83 -9.88 5.04 13.53
N PRO A 84 -10.05 3.91 14.24
CA PRO A 84 -9.14 3.45 15.27
C PRO A 84 -7.72 3.28 14.73
N HIS A 85 -6.75 3.95 15.34
CA HIS A 85 -5.40 3.95 14.83
C HIS A 85 -4.32 4.10 15.90
N LEU A 86 -3.11 3.67 15.56
CA LEU A 86 -1.88 3.88 16.31
C LEU A 86 -0.86 4.61 15.44
N ARG A 87 -0.25 5.65 15.99
CA ARG A 87 0.85 6.31 15.32
C ARG A 87 2.03 5.36 15.20
N ARG A 88 2.44 5.08 13.97
CA ARG A 88 3.56 4.20 13.64
C ARG A 88 4.83 4.62 14.38
N LEU A 89 5.57 3.64 14.91
CA LEU A 89 6.78 3.82 15.71
C LEU A 89 6.57 4.59 17.02
N SER A 90 5.33 4.72 17.52
CA SER A 90 5.07 5.18 18.88
C SER A 90 5.28 4.04 19.88
N PHE A 91 5.42 4.36 21.16
CA PHE A 91 5.52 3.35 22.23
C PHE A 91 4.32 2.39 22.22
N ARG A 92 3.09 2.93 22.12
CA ARG A 92 1.86 2.12 22.02
C ARG A 92 1.89 1.19 20.81
N TRP A 93 2.41 1.65 19.67
CA TRP A 93 2.54 0.84 18.46
C TRP A 93 3.49 -0.35 18.69
N PHE A 94 4.66 -0.14 19.35
CA PHE A 94 5.61 -1.19 19.70
C PHE A 94 5.02 -2.22 20.66
N LEU A 95 4.11 -1.84 21.56
CA LEU A 95 3.45 -2.75 22.49
C LEU A 95 2.27 -3.50 21.87
N THR A 96 1.69 -2.97 20.78
CA THR A 96 0.44 -3.50 20.21
C THR A 96 0.68 -4.35 18.97
N VAL A 97 1.41 -3.83 17.99
CA VAL A 97 1.60 -4.49 16.69
C VAL A 97 2.27 -5.86 16.78
N PRO A 98 3.32 -6.09 17.60
CA PRO A 98 3.94 -7.40 17.74
C PRO A 98 3.01 -8.46 18.35
N ARG A 99 1.98 -8.02 19.08
CA ARG A 99 1.01 -8.90 19.76
C ARG A 99 -0.24 -9.19 18.93
N ALA A 100 -0.40 -8.55 17.77
CA ALA A 100 -1.54 -8.81 16.89
C ALA A 100 -1.48 -10.22 16.29
N SER A 101 -2.65 -10.86 16.19
CA SER A 101 -2.79 -12.14 15.51
C SER A 101 -2.83 -12.01 14.00
N TYR A 102 -3.21 -10.84 13.49
CA TYR A 102 -3.32 -10.62 12.06
C TYR A 102 -2.69 -9.30 11.64
N TRP A 103 -1.93 -9.34 10.55
CA TRP A 103 -1.43 -8.18 9.84
C TRP A 103 -2.00 -8.17 8.43
N VAL A 104 -2.57 -7.05 7.99
CA VAL A 104 -3.09 -6.83 6.64
C VAL A 104 -2.41 -5.60 6.06
N SER A 105 -1.63 -5.77 5.00
CA SER A 105 -0.91 -4.65 4.38
C SER A 105 -0.81 -4.80 2.87
N ASN A 106 -0.80 -3.67 2.16
CA ASN A 106 -0.53 -3.63 0.72
C ASN A 106 0.89 -3.20 0.38
N SER A 107 1.71 -2.93 1.37
CA SER A 107 3.11 -2.52 1.21
C SER A 107 4.01 -3.29 2.17
N ARG A 108 5.32 -3.21 1.96
CA ARG A 108 6.28 -3.94 2.78
C ARG A 108 6.46 -3.28 4.14
N PHE A 109 6.47 -4.08 5.20
CA PHE A 109 6.89 -3.60 6.51
C PHE A 109 8.41 -3.36 6.57
N PRO A 110 8.90 -2.59 7.54
CA PRO A 110 10.34 -2.43 7.73
C PRO A 110 11.06 -3.77 7.87
N SER A 111 12.26 -3.89 7.27
CA SER A 111 13.04 -5.13 7.28
C SER A 111 13.37 -5.63 8.69
N TRP A 112 13.52 -4.72 9.67
CA TRP A 112 13.78 -5.04 11.08
C TRP A 112 12.56 -5.63 11.81
N MET A 113 11.33 -5.45 11.29
CA MET A 113 10.14 -6.09 11.88
C MET A 113 10.17 -7.58 11.61
N ARG A 114 10.26 -8.37 12.65
CA ARG A 114 10.15 -9.84 12.59
C ARG A 114 8.72 -10.23 12.95
N LYS A 115 8.12 -11.06 12.11
CA LYS A 115 6.81 -11.66 12.43
C LYS A 115 6.99 -12.67 13.58
N GLY A 116 6.25 -12.46 14.66
CA GLY A 116 6.23 -13.39 15.79
C GLY A 116 5.42 -14.66 15.50
N LYS A 117 5.71 -15.75 16.20
CA LYS A 117 4.87 -16.96 16.15
C LYS A 117 3.43 -16.60 16.51
N GLY A 118 2.45 -17.15 15.78
CA GLY A 118 1.03 -16.89 15.99
C GLY A 118 0.54 -15.55 15.43
N THR A 119 1.32 -14.88 14.57
CA THR A 119 0.84 -13.78 13.72
C THR A 119 0.69 -14.27 12.28
N THR A 120 -0.48 -14.13 11.72
CA THR A 120 -0.77 -14.37 10.29
C THR A 120 -0.64 -13.07 9.52
N TYR A 121 0.12 -13.06 8.43
CA TYR A 121 0.36 -11.89 7.61
C TYR A 121 -0.26 -12.07 6.22
N LEU A 122 -1.33 -11.32 5.97
CA LEU A 122 -1.94 -11.16 4.65
C LEU A 122 -1.31 -9.98 3.92
N GLN A 123 -0.53 -10.25 2.90
CA GLN A 123 -0.07 -9.24 1.95
C GLN A 123 -1.10 -9.12 0.84
N THR A 124 -1.65 -7.93 0.67
CA THR A 124 -2.69 -7.71 -0.35
C THR A 124 -2.15 -7.20 -1.68
N TRP A 125 -0.90 -6.75 -1.67
CA TRP A 125 -0.31 -6.03 -2.78
C TRP A 125 -1.21 -4.85 -3.23
N HIS A 126 -0.94 -4.24 -4.40
CA HIS A 126 -1.64 -3.01 -4.79
C HIS A 126 -1.71 -2.77 -6.30
N GLY A 127 -1.38 -3.74 -7.14
CA GLY A 127 -1.46 -3.55 -8.60
C GLY A 127 -1.06 -4.80 -9.40
N THR A 128 -1.55 -4.85 -10.63
CA THR A 128 -1.15 -5.87 -11.61
C THR A 128 0.30 -5.65 -12.05
N PRO A 129 1.14 -6.68 -12.08
CA PRO A 129 2.56 -6.55 -12.37
C PRO A 129 2.84 -6.41 -13.89
N LEU A 130 2.53 -5.25 -14.46
CA LEU A 130 2.80 -4.96 -15.88
C LEU A 130 4.27 -4.59 -16.16
N LYS A 131 5.01 -4.19 -15.12
CA LYS A 131 6.46 -3.93 -15.18
C LYS A 131 7.20 -4.99 -14.38
N LYS A 132 8.47 -5.23 -14.74
CA LYS A 132 9.34 -6.09 -13.91
C LYS A 132 9.40 -5.56 -12.48
N LEU A 133 9.28 -6.46 -11.51
CA LEU A 133 9.31 -6.12 -10.09
C LEU A 133 10.10 -7.17 -9.30
N GLY A 134 10.44 -6.83 -8.06
CA GLY A 134 11.14 -7.74 -7.16
C GLY A 134 12.45 -8.25 -7.73
N ILE A 135 12.64 -9.57 -7.74
CA ILE A 135 13.87 -10.21 -8.23
C ILE A 135 13.96 -10.26 -9.76
N ASP A 136 12.87 -10.01 -10.49
CA ASP A 136 12.88 -9.95 -11.96
C ASP A 136 13.49 -8.65 -12.50
N ILE A 137 13.73 -7.64 -11.67
CA ILE A 137 14.39 -6.40 -12.06
C ILE A 137 15.88 -6.70 -12.31
N ASN A 138 16.34 -6.46 -13.53
CA ASN A 138 17.74 -6.72 -13.89
C ASN A 138 18.68 -5.75 -13.17
N GLU A 139 18.35 -4.45 -13.21
CA GLU A 139 19.13 -3.38 -12.61
C GLU A 139 18.19 -2.37 -11.94
N VAL A 140 18.44 -2.09 -10.66
CA VAL A 140 17.72 -1.08 -9.89
C VAL A 140 18.37 0.27 -10.10
N LYS A 141 17.65 1.20 -10.75
CA LYS A 141 18.11 2.57 -11.04
C LYS A 141 17.70 3.59 -9.97
N MET A 142 17.45 3.13 -8.75
CA MET A 142 17.09 4.02 -7.64
C MET A 142 18.36 4.52 -6.93
N TYR A 143 18.33 5.80 -6.53
CA TYR A 143 19.46 6.45 -5.87
C TYR A 143 19.90 5.67 -4.61
N LYS A 144 21.19 5.34 -4.52
CA LYS A 144 21.82 4.61 -3.38
C LYS A 144 21.28 3.20 -3.09
N ILE A 145 20.57 2.57 -4.00
CA ILE A 145 20.08 1.19 -3.79
C ILE A 145 20.87 0.25 -4.73
N ASN A 146 21.51 -0.75 -4.13
CA ASN A 146 22.18 -1.82 -4.85
C ASN A 146 21.17 -2.90 -5.26
N THR A 147 21.21 -3.35 -6.51
CA THR A 147 20.29 -4.36 -7.05
C THR A 147 20.27 -5.64 -6.24
N LYS A 148 21.43 -6.15 -5.80
CA LYS A 148 21.52 -7.36 -4.97
C LYS A 148 20.81 -7.18 -3.64
N GLN A 149 21.05 -6.07 -2.95
CA GLN A 149 20.39 -5.76 -1.68
C GLN A 149 18.88 -5.57 -1.85
N TYR A 150 18.45 -4.94 -2.94
CA TYR A 150 17.04 -4.77 -3.25
C TYR A 150 16.33 -6.12 -3.42
N ARG A 151 16.89 -7.01 -4.26
CA ARG A 151 16.34 -8.36 -4.48
C ARG A 151 16.29 -9.15 -3.19
N GLN A 152 17.37 -9.14 -2.41
CA GLN A 152 17.44 -9.83 -1.13
C GLN A 152 16.40 -9.30 -0.13
N SER A 153 16.19 -7.98 -0.09
CA SER A 153 15.17 -7.37 0.78
C SER A 153 13.75 -7.76 0.39
N PHE A 154 13.51 -8.03 -0.90
CA PHE A 154 12.20 -8.51 -1.37
C PHE A 154 11.93 -9.94 -0.89
N ILE A 155 12.89 -10.85 -1.08
CA ILE A 155 12.77 -12.24 -0.63
C ILE A 155 12.54 -12.29 0.89
N GLN A 156 13.39 -11.60 1.67
CA GLN A 156 13.27 -11.56 3.13
C GLN A 156 11.93 -11.01 3.62
N GLU A 157 11.32 -10.10 2.88
CA GLU A 157 10.00 -9.59 3.24
C GLU A 157 8.90 -10.57 2.84
N ALA A 158 8.99 -11.17 1.64
CA ALA A 158 8.03 -12.16 1.17
C ALA A 158 8.00 -13.43 2.04
N GLU A 159 9.13 -13.82 2.62
CA GLU A 159 9.22 -14.93 3.61
C GLU A 159 8.35 -14.71 4.86
N LYS A 160 7.98 -13.46 5.17
CA LYS A 160 7.10 -13.15 6.30
C LYS A 160 5.61 -13.31 5.97
N TRP A 161 5.24 -13.31 4.69
CA TRP A 161 3.85 -13.38 4.26
C TRP A 161 3.36 -14.81 4.34
N ASP A 162 2.21 -15.03 4.96
CA ASP A 162 1.55 -16.34 4.95
C ASP A 162 0.65 -16.43 3.72
N TYR A 163 -0.04 -15.32 3.43
CA TYR A 163 -0.97 -15.19 2.32
C TYR A 163 -0.62 -14.00 1.44
N LEU A 164 -0.79 -14.17 0.13
CA LEU A 164 -0.66 -13.08 -0.85
C LEU A 164 -1.88 -13.05 -1.77
N ILE A 165 -2.57 -11.91 -1.85
CA ILE A 165 -3.68 -11.73 -2.78
C ILE A 165 -3.14 -11.52 -4.18
N SER A 166 -3.70 -12.26 -5.14
CA SER A 166 -3.47 -12.06 -6.57
C SER A 166 -4.78 -11.73 -7.29
N PRO A 167 -4.76 -10.78 -8.25
CA PRO A 167 -5.97 -10.42 -8.98
C PRO A 167 -6.35 -11.44 -10.06
N ASN A 168 -5.42 -12.25 -10.53
CA ASN A 168 -5.63 -13.24 -11.61
C ASN A 168 -4.42 -14.14 -11.76
N SER A 169 -4.54 -15.19 -12.58
CA SER A 169 -3.50 -16.20 -12.85
C SER A 169 -2.20 -15.59 -13.42
N TYR A 170 -2.31 -14.61 -14.33
CA TYR A 170 -1.15 -13.88 -14.85
C TYR A 170 -0.32 -13.25 -13.72
N SER A 171 -0.96 -12.58 -12.78
CA SER A 171 -0.29 -11.96 -11.63
C SER A 171 0.26 -13.01 -10.66
N THR A 172 -0.47 -14.09 -10.45
CA THR A 172 -0.08 -15.23 -9.59
C THR A 172 1.28 -15.79 -9.98
N GLU A 173 1.46 -16.10 -11.26
CA GLU A 173 2.71 -16.64 -11.80
C GLU A 173 3.88 -15.66 -11.62
N ILE A 174 3.63 -14.38 -11.87
CA ILE A 174 4.66 -13.34 -11.71
C ILE A 174 5.00 -13.13 -10.23
N PHE A 175 4.01 -13.07 -9.34
CA PHE A 175 4.24 -12.83 -7.92
C PHE A 175 5.03 -13.96 -7.26
N LYS A 176 4.72 -15.22 -7.55
CA LYS A 176 5.49 -16.38 -7.08
C LYS A 176 6.97 -16.21 -7.42
N ARG A 177 7.25 -15.95 -8.69
CA ARG A 177 8.63 -15.79 -9.19
C ARG A 177 9.28 -14.50 -8.68
N ALA A 178 8.62 -13.36 -8.90
CA ALA A 178 9.22 -12.03 -8.66
C ALA A 178 9.46 -11.71 -7.18
N PHE A 179 8.71 -12.34 -6.29
CA PHE A 179 8.89 -12.20 -4.85
C PHE A 179 9.63 -13.38 -4.22
N GLY A 180 9.80 -14.49 -4.94
CA GLY A 180 10.25 -15.75 -4.34
C GLY A 180 9.25 -16.24 -3.29
N PHE A 181 7.95 -16.02 -3.53
CA PHE A 181 6.89 -16.29 -2.56
C PHE A 181 6.52 -17.77 -2.55
N ASN A 182 6.57 -18.39 -1.37
CA ASN A 182 6.29 -19.80 -1.14
C ASN A 182 5.06 -20.05 -0.24
N GLY A 183 4.39 -18.98 0.20
CA GLY A 183 3.17 -19.09 1.01
C GLY A 183 1.92 -19.38 0.15
N GLU A 184 0.76 -19.19 0.75
CA GLU A 184 -0.52 -19.45 0.09
C GLU A 184 -0.96 -18.25 -0.77
N MET A 185 -1.21 -18.50 -2.07
CA MET A 185 -1.72 -17.50 -3.01
C MET A 185 -3.23 -17.51 -3.01
N ILE A 186 -3.86 -16.36 -2.73
CA ILE A 186 -5.32 -16.18 -2.81
C ILE A 186 -5.63 -15.46 -4.12
N GLU A 187 -5.99 -16.21 -5.15
CA GLU A 187 -6.39 -15.68 -6.45
C GLU A 187 -7.89 -15.35 -6.44
N SER A 188 -8.23 -14.17 -5.95
CA SER A 188 -9.64 -13.77 -5.74
C SER A 188 -9.99 -12.42 -6.38
N GLY A 189 -9.10 -11.80 -7.12
CA GLY A 189 -9.24 -10.39 -7.46
C GLY A 189 -8.74 -9.48 -6.34
N TYR A 190 -8.80 -8.17 -6.58
CA TYR A 190 -8.50 -7.20 -5.52
C TYR A 190 -9.78 -6.72 -4.83
N PRO A 191 -9.90 -6.87 -3.51
CA PRO A 191 -11.10 -6.47 -2.75
C PRO A 191 -11.54 -5.03 -3.00
N ARG A 192 -10.62 -4.11 -3.24
CA ARG A 192 -10.94 -2.71 -3.59
C ARG A 192 -11.78 -2.57 -4.87
N ASN A 193 -11.67 -3.53 -5.78
CA ASN A 193 -12.38 -3.48 -7.06
C ASN A 193 -13.86 -3.83 -6.93
N ASP A 194 -14.30 -4.41 -5.84
CA ASP A 194 -15.72 -4.73 -5.59
C ASP A 194 -16.58 -3.47 -5.68
N GLN A 195 -16.02 -2.30 -5.32
CA GLN A 195 -16.70 -1.02 -5.44
C GLN A 195 -17.06 -0.65 -6.89
N LEU A 196 -16.29 -1.13 -7.87
CA LEU A 196 -16.58 -0.89 -9.29
C LEU A 196 -17.87 -1.60 -9.72
N PHE A 197 -18.17 -2.77 -9.14
CA PHE A 197 -19.40 -3.50 -9.39
C PHE A 197 -20.56 -2.97 -8.55
N ILE A 198 -20.35 -2.79 -7.26
CA ILE A 198 -21.37 -2.34 -6.30
C ILE A 198 -21.91 -0.94 -6.69
N ARG A 199 -21.01 -0.05 -7.14
CA ARG A 199 -21.34 1.34 -7.48
C ARG A 199 -21.60 1.59 -8.97
N ASN A 200 -21.57 0.58 -9.81
CA ASN A 200 -21.90 0.71 -11.23
C ASN A 200 -23.40 0.76 -11.45
N LYS A 201 -24.03 1.81 -10.89
CA LYS A 201 -25.48 2.07 -10.98
C LYS A 201 -25.71 3.46 -11.55
N PRO A 202 -26.70 3.65 -12.45
CA PRO A 202 -26.96 4.94 -13.12
C PRO A 202 -27.14 6.10 -12.14
N GLU A 203 -27.83 5.88 -11.03
CA GLU A 203 -28.06 6.88 -9.99
C GLU A 203 -26.77 7.30 -9.29
N VAL A 204 -25.90 6.34 -8.95
CA VAL A 204 -24.58 6.61 -8.32
C VAL A 204 -23.66 7.34 -9.28
N ILE A 205 -23.65 6.96 -10.56
CA ILE A 205 -22.84 7.60 -11.60
C ILE A 205 -23.29 9.06 -11.78
N ARG A 206 -24.60 9.33 -11.82
CA ARG A 206 -25.14 10.70 -11.91
C ARG A 206 -24.71 11.54 -10.71
N GLU A 207 -24.84 11.00 -9.52
CA GLU A 207 -24.43 11.67 -8.27
C GLU A 207 -22.93 12.00 -8.26
N LEU A 208 -22.09 11.05 -8.69
CA LEU A 208 -20.65 11.26 -8.78
C LEU A 208 -20.29 12.33 -9.82
N LYS A 209 -20.89 12.29 -11.01
CA LYS A 209 -20.71 13.32 -12.03
C LYS A 209 -21.10 14.71 -11.51
N GLN A 210 -22.26 14.81 -10.84
CA GLN A 210 -22.69 16.08 -10.23
C GLN A 210 -21.71 16.60 -9.19
N LYS A 211 -21.21 15.73 -8.28
CA LYS A 211 -20.19 16.09 -7.28
C LYS A 211 -18.87 16.55 -7.88
N MET A 212 -18.55 16.05 -9.08
CA MET A 212 -17.33 16.39 -9.83
C MET A 212 -17.53 17.54 -10.82
N GLY A 213 -18.73 18.14 -10.91
CA GLY A 213 -19.04 19.17 -11.88
C GLY A 213 -19.14 18.68 -13.34
N ILE A 214 -19.21 17.36 -13.57
CA ILE A 214 -19.23 16.78 -14.91
C ILE A 214 -20.68 16.71 -15.42
N PRO A 215 -20.99 17.22 -16.63
CA PRO A 215 -22.32 17.13 -17.23
C PRO A 215 -22.77 15.67 -17.36
N SER A 216 -24.03 15.39 -17.03
CA SER A 216 -24.56 14.01 -16.94
C SER A 216 -24.55 13.26 -18.28
N ASP A 217 -24.74 14.00 -19.39
CA ASP A 217 -24.76 13.50 -20.76
C ASP A 217 -23.38 13.23 -21.37
N LYS A 218 -22.31 13.76 -20.77
CA LYS A 218 -20.94 13.56 -21.28
C LYS A 218 -20.34 12.24 -20.89
N LYS A 219 -19.60 11.63 -21.82
CA LYS A 219 -18.71 10.50 -21.54
C LYS A 219 -17.43 10.99 -20.85
N VAL A 220 -16.90 10.19 -19.94
CA VAL A 220 -15.66 10.53 -19.21
C VAL A 220 -14.54 9.61 -19.68
N ILE A 221 -13.43 10.20 -20.08
CA ILE A 221 -12.19 9.48 -20.35
C ILE A 221 -11.15 9.90 -19.32
N LEU A 222 -10.65 8.94 -18.55
CA LEU A 222 -9.58 9.16 -17.58
C LEU A 222 -8.23 8.84 -18.22
N TYR A 223 -7.37 9.85 -18.38
CA TYR A 223 -5.97 9.67 -18.71
C TYR A 223 -5.13 9.72 -17.42
N ALA A 224 -4.64 8.57 -16.97
CA ALA A 224 -3.88 8.43 -15.73
C ALA A 224 -2.51 7.77 -15.98
N PRO A 225 -1.56 8.49 -16.61
CA PRO A 225 -0.23 7.95 -16.89
C PRO A 225 0.54 7.68 -15.59
N THR A 226 1.32 6.61 -15.57
CA THR A 226 2.21 6.33 -14.45
C THR A 226 3.53 7.08 -14.58
N TRP A 227 4.10 7.46 -13.44
CA TRP A 227 5.46 7.98 -13.39
C TRP A 227 6.48 6.93 -13.87
N ARG A 228 7.65 7.38 -14.35
CA ARG A 228 8.72 6.51 -14.86
C ARG A 228 9.95 6.62 -13.98
N ASP A 229 10.54 5.48 -13.60
CA ASP A 229 11.72 5.40 -12.72
C ASP A 229 12.95 6.11 -13.26
N ASN A 230 13.05 6.29 -14.58
CA ASN A 230 14.15 6.96 -15.26
C ASN A 230 13.95 8.47 -15.48
N GLN A 231 12.80 9.01 -15.07
CA GLN A 231 12.48 10.44 -15.19
C GLN A 231 12.58 11.15 -13.83
N HIS A 232 13.75 11.09 -13.19
CA HIS A 232 13.99 11.86 -11.97
C HIS A 232 14.81 13.12 -12.24
N LEU A 233 14.47 14.14 -11.44
CA LEU A 233 15.23 15.37 -11.40
C LEU A 233 16.51 15.16 -10.56
N PRO A 234 17.65 15.77 -10.92
CA PRO A 234 18.86 15.72 -10.10
C PRO A 234 18.67 16.27 -8.67
N THR A 235 17.69 17.15 -8.49
CA THR A 235 17.30 17.77 -7.21
C THR A 235 16.39 16.89 -6.36
N GLY A 236 15.98 15.71 -6.85
CA GLY A 236 14.96 14.84 -6.25
C GLY A 236 13.55 15.19 -6.74
N GLY A 237 12.71 14.15 -6.88
CA GLY A 237 11.38 14.23 -7.50
C GLY A 237 11.36 13.62 -8.90
N TYR A 238 10.16 13.53 -9.47
CA TYR A 238 9.96 12.95 -10.80
C TYR A 238 9.44 14.02 -11.75
N ARG A 239 9.91 13.98 -13.01
CA ARG A 239 9.34 14.75 -14.11
C ARG A 239 8.24 13.89 -14.74
N LEU A 240 7.05 14.43 -14.82
CA LEU A 240 5.95 13.81 -15.55
C LEU A 240 5.87 14.48 -16.94
N GLU A 241 6.23 13.74 -17.97
CA GLU A 241 6.00 14.15 -19.34
C GLU A 241 4.74 13.48 -19.86
N LEU A 242 3.76 14.28 -20.23
CA LEU A 242 2.54 13.80 -20.88
C LEU A 242 2.89 13.46 -22.34
N GLU A 243 2.71 12.19 -22.72
CA GLU A 243 2.94 11.74 -24.10
C GLU A 243 1.70 11.95 -24.99
N LEU A 244 0.56 12.17 -24.37
CA LEU A 244 -0.68 12.46 -25.05
C LEU A 244 -0.78 13.96 -25.32
N ASP A 245 -0.87 14.34 -26.60
CA ASP A 245 -1.20 15.69 -27.01
C ASP A 245 -2.70 15.95 -26.79
N LEU A 246 -2.99 16.57 -25.65
CA LEU A 246 -4.37 16.83 -25.22
C LEU A 246 -5.07 17.85 -26.12
N GLU A 247 -4.32 18.80 -26.71
CA GLU A 247 -4.89 19.83 -27.61
C GLU A 247 -5.32 19.19 -28.92
N ARG A 248 -4.44 18.38 -29.52
CA ARG A 248 -4.77 17.62 -30.72
C ARG A 248 -5.91 16.62 -30.48
N MET A 249 -5.92 15.98 -29.33
CA MET A 249 -7.01 15.08 -28.95
C MET A 249 -8.33 15.84 -28.83
N GLN A 250 -8.32 17.02 -28.22
CA GLN A 250 -9.51 17.87 -28.09
C GLN A 250 -10.03 18.32 -29.47
N GLN A 251 -9.13 18.75 -30.37
CA GLN A 251 -9.52 19.14 -31.73
C GLN A 251 -10.19 18.00 -32.51
N ASN A 252 -9.69 16.78 -32.36
CA ASN A 252 -10.23 15.59 -33.01
C ASN A 252 -11.53 15.07 -32.38
N LEU A 253 -11.87 15.53 -31.19
CA LEU A 253 -12.99 15.03 -30.38
C LEU A 253 -13.88 16.19 -29.91
N GLN A 254 -13.94 17.28 -30.68
CA GLN A 254 -14.60 18.55 -30.29
C GLN A 254 -16.02 18.38 -29.75
N ASP A 255 -16.78 17.41 -30.28
CA ASP A 255 -18.14 17.13 -29.83
C ASP A 255 -18.25 16.19 -28.64
N CYS A 256 -17.13 15.67 -28.16
CA CYS A 256 -17.08 14.60 -27.14
C CYS A 256 -16.59 15.06 -25.77
N PHE A 257 -15.94 16.23 -25.64
CA PHE A 257 -15.27 16.62 -24.40
C PHE A 257 -15.63 18.03 -23.94
N THR A 258 -15.87 18.15 -22.63
CA THR A 258 -15.71 19.40 -21.88
C THR A 258 -14.36 19.36 -21.16
N LYS A 259 -13.53 20.40 -21.34
CA LYS A 259 -12.33 20.60 -20.53
C LYS A 259 -12.74 21.00 -19.12
N GLU A 260 -12.33 20.22 -18.11
CA GLU A 260 -12.20 20.74 -16.75
C GLU A 260 -10.72 20.62 -16.33
N HIS A 261 -10.19 21.72 -15.85
CA HIS A 261 -8.81 21.88 -15.39
C HIS A 261 -8.64 21.38 -13.95
#